data_bc7bb5f539c75d8613bcbc48a4fee8df
#
_entry.id   bc7bb5f539c75d8613bcbc48a4fee8df
#
_cell.length_a   1.000
_cell.length_b   1.000
_cell.length_c   1.000
_cell.angle_alpha   90.00
_cell.angle_beta   90.00
_cell.angle_gamma   90.00
#
_symmetry.space_group_name_H-M   'P 1'
#
loop_
_entity.id
_entity.type
_entity.pdbx_description
1 polymer ?
#
loop_
_entity_poly.entity_id
_entity_poly.type
_entity_poly.pdbx_seq_one_letter_code
_entity_poly.pdbx_strand_id
1 'polypeptide(L)'
;MYKKDLEFGFKAEDDLFGKIKSIYGEKIIKTEPNCRVDYCDDNILIELKSRRNNYNTYPTTMISKGKIDYMLDSGKRSICLFNFTDGLYSIEIDKNKIDKFKLKKGGRFDRGRPELNQYYYIPIELLTKM
;
A
#
# COMPACT_ATOMS: atom_id res chain seq x y z
N MET A 1 7.10 18.12 9.67
CA MET A 1 6.42 16.82 9.77
C MET A 1 6.05 16.25 8.41
N TYR A 2 5.28 16.96 7.62
CA TYR A 2 4.89 16.49 6.29
C TYR A 2 6.10 16.17 5.39
N LYS A 3 7.10 17.05 5.38
CA LYS A 3 8.30 16.85 4.57
C LYS A 3 9.08 15.61 5.01
N LYS A 4 9.19 15.38 6.32
CA LYS A 4 9.89 14.19 6.84
C LYS A 4 9.14 12.91 6.50
N ASP A 5 7.82 12.95 6.44
CA ASP A 5 7.02 11.78 6.08
C ASP A 5 7.20 11.42 4.61
N LEU A 6 7.30 12.42 3.72
CA LEU A 6 7.60 12.19 2.30
C LEU A 6 8.99 11.59 2.12
N GLU A 7 10.00 12.14 2.79
CA GLU A 7 11.37 11.62 2.71
C GLU A 7 11.45 10.18 3.19
N PHE A 8 10.76 9.87 4.28
CA PHE A 8 10.70 8.51 4.81
C PHE A 8 10.09 7.54 3.80
N GLY A 9 8.97 7.91 3.16
CA GLY A 9 8.31 7.09 2.16
C GLY A 9 9.17 6.86 0.93
N PHE A 10 9.78 7.90 0.38
CA PHE A 10 10.64 7.80 -0.80
C PHE A 10 11.87 6.94 -0.53
N LYS A 11 12.49 7.09 0.63
CA LYS A 11 13.64 6.28 0.99
C LYS A 11 13.26 4.80 1.08
N ALA A 12 12.12 4.48 1.68
CA ALA A 12 11.65 3.11 1.78
C ALA A 12 11.40 2.51 0.40
N GLU A 13 10.82 3.27 -0.54
CA GLU A 13 10.62 2.83 -1.91
C GLU A 13 11.94 2.46 -2.58
N ASP A 14 12.97 3.32 -2.44
CA ASP A 14 14.28 3.07 -3.04
C ASP A 14 14.98 1.86 -2.41
N ASP A 15 14.95 1.77 -1.08
CA ASP A 15 15.62 0.69 -0.35
C ASP A 15 15.00 -0.67 -0.66
N LEU A 16 13.71 -0.73 -0.96
CA LEU A 16 12.99 -1.97 -1.17
C LEU A 16 12.90 -2.39 -2.63
N PHE A 17 13.30 -1.53 -3.57
CA PHE A 17 13.11 -1.80 -5.00
C PHE A 17 13.78 -3.11 -5.42
N GLY A 18 15.01 -3.33 -5.00
CA GLY A 18 15.73 -4.57 -5.33
C GLY A 18 15.04 -5.81 -4.81
N LYS A 19 14.52 -5.75 -3.58
CA LYS A 19 13.79 -6.85 -2.98
C LYS A 19 12.48 -7.12 -3.71
N ILE A 20 11.77 -6.07 -4.10
CA ILE A 20 10.52 -6.19 -4.84
C ILE A 20 10.77 -6.86 -6.19
N LYS A 21 11.80 -6.44 -6.90
CA LYS A 21 12.16 -7.06 -8.19
C LYS A 21 12.52 -8.53 -8.04
N SER A 22 13.23 -8.89 -6.99
CA SER A 22 13.62 -10.29 -6.77
C SER A 22 12.45 -11.20 -6.46
N ILE A 23 11.37 -10.66 -5.86
CA ILE A 23 10.19 -11.43 -5.47
C ILE A 23 9.16 -11.47 -6.60
N TYR A 24 8.88 -10.33 -7.24
CA TYR A 24 7.77 -10.19 -8.16
C TYR A 24 8.17 -10.15 -9.63
N GLY A 25 9.43 -9.91 -9.95
CA GLY A 25 9.95 -9.97 -11.32
C GLY A 25 10.93 -8.87 -11.66
N GLU A 26 11.91 -9.22 -12.49
CA GLU A 26 12.99 -8.30 -12.88
C GLU A 26 12.51 -7.18 -13.81
N LYS A 27 11.33 -7.33 -14.43
CA LYS A 27 10.76 -6.33 -15.32
C LYS A 27 10.03 -5.21 -14.57
N ILE A 28 9.88 -5.33 -13.25
CA ILE A 28 9.20 -4.31 -12.45
C ILE A 28 10.02 -3.03 -12.47
N ILE A 29 9.33 -1.92 -12.67
CA ILE A 29 9.92 -0.58 -12.65
C ILE A 29 9.30 0.23 -11.51
N LYS A 30 10.07 1.18 -11.01
CA LYS A 30 9.55 2.21 -10.11
C LYS A 30 8.82 3.25 -10.96
N THR A 31 7.58 3.56 -10.58
CA THR A 31 6.75 4.49 -11.35
C THR A 31 7.16 5.94 -11.13
N GLU A 32 6.62 6.82 -11.97
CA GLU A 32 6.81 8.26 -11.80
C GLU A 32 6.13 8.74 -10.50
N PRO A 33 6.64 9.81 -9.87
CA PRO A 33 6.13 10.25 -8.57
C PRO A 33 4.63 10.56 -8.50
N ASN A 34 4.03 10.93 -9.62
CA ASN A 34 2.59 11.24 -9.69
C ASN A 34 1.74 10.08 -10.16
N CYS A 35 2.30 8.91 -10.36
CA CYS A 35 1.52 7.71 -10.67
C CYS A 35 0.73 7.24 -9.46
N ARG A 36 -0.36 6.52 -9.74
CA ARG A 36 -1.25 6.04 -8.68
C ARG A 36 -0.68 4.89 -7.88
N VAL A 37 0.25 4.13 -8.43
CA VAL A 37 0.94 3.03 -7.74
C VAL A 37 2.44 3.26 -7.77
N ASP A 38 3.17 2.58 -6.90
CA ASP A 38 4.59 2.84 -6.72
C ASP A 38 5.48 2.02 -7.64
N TYR A 39 5.07 0.80 -7.98
CA TYR A 39 5.82 -0.11 -8.86
C TYR A 39 4.86 -0.83 -9.78
N CYS A 40 5.33 -1.19 -10.97
CA CYS A 40 4.50 -1.96 -11.90
C CYS A 40 5.35 -2.65 -12.96
N ASP A 41 4.74 -3.64 -13.62
CA ASP A 41 5.14 -4.13 -14.92
C ASP A 41 3.87 -4.36 -15.76
N ASP A 42 3.96 -5.10 -16.86
CA ASP A 42 2.81 -5.32 -17.72
C ASP A 42 1.70 -6.13 -17.05
N ASN A 43 2.00 -6.86 -15.97
CA ASN A 43 1.08 -7.81 -15.36
C ASN A 43 0.75 -7.55 -13.90
N ILE A 44 1.45 -6.62 -13.25
CA ILE A 44 1.33 -6.42 -11.81
C ILE A 44 1.40 -4.94 -11.43
N LEU A 45 0.58 -4.57 -10.46
CA LEU A 45 0.64 -3.25 -9.80
C LEU A 45 0.98 -3.45 -8.33
N ILE A 46 1.89 -2.64 -7.81
CA ILE A 46 2.33 -2.73 -6.42
C ILE A 46 2.27 -1.36 -5.78
N GLU A 47 1.57 -1.29 -4.65
CA GLU A 47 1.49 -0.10 -3.81
C GLU A 47 2.25 -0.36 -2.51
N LEU A 48 3.15 0.54 -2.15
CA LEU A 48 3.93 0.44 -0.92
C LEU A 48 3.47 1.51 0.07
N LYS A 49 3.12 1.10 1.28
CA LYS A 49 2.79 1.98 2.38
C LYS A 49 3.79 1.78 3.50
N SER A 50 4.50 2.84 3.85
CA SER A 50 5.43 2.82 5.00
C SER A 50 4.69 3.27 6.25
N ARG A 51 4.84 2.51 7.31
CA ARG A 51 4.21 2.79 8.60
C ARG A 51 5.29 2.99 9.66
N ARG A 52 5.06 3.90 10.59
CA ARG A 52 6.01 4.19 11.68
C ARG A 52 5.68 3.40 12.94
N ASN A 53 4.89 2.33 12.81
CA ASN A 53 4.53 1.45 13.91
C ASN A 53 4.92 0.03 13.58
N ASN A 54 4.93 -0.82 14.60
CA ASN A 54 5.15 -2.25 14.42
C ASN A 54 3.91 -2.91 13.81
N TYR A 55 4.11 -4.08 13.23
CA TYR A 55 3.06 -4.85 12.57
C TYR A 55 1.83 -5.03 13.46
N ASN A 56 2.00 -5.37 14.71
CA ASN A 56 0.91 -5.70 15.63
C ASN A 56 0.48 -4.55 16.54
N THR A 57 0.89 -3.32 16.26
CA THR A 57 0.48 -2.16 17.06
C THR A 57 -1.03 -1.91 16.99
N TYR A 58 -1.61 -2.11 15.80
CA TYR A 58 -3.04 -1.95 15.58
C TYR A 58 -3.62 -3.23 14.97
N PRO A 59 -4.91 -3.52 15.20
CA PRO A 59 -5.53 -4.73 14.64
C PRO A 59 -5.74 -4.68 13.12
N THR A 60 -5.71 -3.47 12.53
CA THR A 60 -5.89 -3.29 11.09
C THR A 60 -4.89 -2.27 10.56
N THR A 61 -4.64 -2.34 9.26
CA THR A 61 -4.00 -1.26 8.51
C THR A 61 -4.96 -0.84 7.41
N MET A 62 -4.79 0.38 6.88
CA MET A 62 -5.78 0.91 5.95
C MET A 62 -5.18 1.36 4.63
N ILE A 63 -6.01 1.27 3.58
CA ILE A 63 -5.68 1.79 2.26
C ILE A 63 -6.94 2.36 1.65
N SER A 64 -6.82 3.43 0.86
CA SER A 64 -7.98 4.11 0.30
C SER A 64 -8.74 3.21 -0.67
N LYS A 65 -10.07 3.33 -0.66
CA LYS A 65 -10.92 2.61 -1.60
C LYS A 65 -10.57 2.98 -3.05
N GLY A 66 -10.30 4.26 -3.31
CA GLY A 66 -9.94 4.70 -4.65
C GLY A 66 -8.70 4.00 -5.20
N LYS A 67 -7.68 3.78 -4.35
CA LYS A 67 -6.47 3.04 -4.74
C LYS A 67 -6.79 1.59 -5.07
N ILE A 68 -7.54 0.92 -4.22
CA ILE A 68 -7.94 -0.48 -4.43
C ILE A 68 -8.78 -0.62 -5.70
N ASP A 69 -9.75 0.26 -5.90
CA ASP A 69 -10.60 0.23 -7.10
C ASP A 69 -9.74 0.40 -8.36
N TYR A 70 -8.80 1.34 -8.36
CA TYR A 70 -7.89 1.55 -9.48
C TYR A 70 -7.10 0.29 -9.81
N MET A 71 -6.53 -0.34 -8.79
CA MET A 71 -5.72 -1.54 -8.97
C MET A 71 -6.55 -2.70 -9.53
N LEU A 72 -7.73 -2.94 -8.97
CA LEU A 72 -8.61 -4.03 -9.41
C LEU A 72 -9.15 -3.79 -10.82
N ASP A 73 -9.49 -2.54 -11.15
CA ASP A 73 -10.01 -2.21 -12.48
C ASP A 73 -8.96 -2.38 -13.58
N SER A 74 -7.68 -2.41 -13.23
CA SER A 74 -6.61 -2.62 -14.20
C SER A 74 -6.60 -4.03 -14.81
N GLY A 75 -7.21 -5.01 -14.15
CA GLY A 75 -7.14 -6.40 -14.55
C GLY A 75 -5.81 -7.08 -14.26
N LYS A 76 -4.86 -6.36 -13.66
CA LYS A 76 -3.53 -6.87 -13.29
C LYS A 76 -3.53 -7.39 -11.85
N ARG A 77 -2.53 -8.22 -11.53
CA ARG A 77 -2.31 -8.59 -10.13
C ARG A 77 -2.10 -7.32 -9.31
N SER A 78 -2.69 -7.26 -8.15
CA SER A 78 -2.69 -6.06 -7.31
C SER A 78 -2.11 -6.42 -5.94
N ILE A 79 -0.92 -5.89 -5.65
CA ILE A 79 -0.19 -6.20 -4.43
C ILE A 79 -0.10 -4.93 -3.58
N CYS A 80 -0.44 -5.04 -2.30
CA CYS A 80 -0.17 -3.98 -1.33
C CYS A 80 0.93 -4.44 -0.39
N LEU A 81 1.97 -3.63 -0.27
CA LEU A 81 3.07 -3.86 0.65
C LEU A 81 2.98 -2.86 1.80
N PHE A 82 3.16 -3.35 3.01
CA PHE A 82 3.18 -2.53 4.22
C PHE A 82 4.54 -2.69 4.89
N ASN A 83 5.31 -1.62 4.88
CA ASN A 83 6.63 -1.58 5.50
C ASN A 83 6.50 -1.05 6.92
N PHE A 84 6.36 -1.95 7.88
CA PHE A 84 6.33 -1.61 9.30
C PHE A 84 7.75 -1.48 9.84
N THR A 85 7.90 -0.90 11.03
CA THR A 85 9.22 -0.74 11.64
C THR A 85 9.91 -2.07 11.94
N ASP A 86 9.15 -3.14 12.10
CA ASP A 86 9.67 -4.48 12.42
C ASP A 86 9.58 -5.47 11.26
N GLY A 87 9.20 -5.04 10.07
CA GLY A 87 9.21 -5.94 8.91
C GLY A 87 8.33 -5.48 7.76
N LEU A 88 8.54 -6.15 6.63
CA LEU A 88 7.78 -5.93 5.41
C LEU A 88 6.74 -7.03 5.24
N TYR A 89 5.52 -6.63 4.98
CA TYR A 89 4.37 -7.54 4.84
C TYR A 89 3.65 -7.26 3.54
N SER A 90 3.00 -8.27 2.98
CA SER A 90 2.28 -8.16 1.71
C SER A 90 0.89 -8.76 1.79
N ILE A 91 0.03 -8.27 0.91
CA ILE A 91 -1.25 -8.91 0.63
C ILE A 91 -1.56 -8.72 -0.85
N GLU A 92 -1.97 -9.78 -1.52
CA GLU A 92 -2.49 -9.68 -2.88
C GLU A 92 -3.99 -9.43 -2.79
N ILE A 93 -4.45 -8.35 -3.45
CA ILE A 93 -5.84 -7.92 -3.37
C ILE A 93 -6.61 -8.55 -4.53
N ASP A 94 -7.75 -9.14 -4.21
CA ASP A 94 -8.71 -9.62 -5.20
C ASP A 94 -10.14 -9.36 -4.71
N LYS A 95 -11.13 -9.58 -5.58
CA LYS A 95 -12.52 -9.28 -5.25
C LYS A 95 -13.04 -10.12 -4.08
N ASN A 96 -12.51 -11.32 -3.89
CA ASN A 96 -12.93 -12.19 -2.80
C ASN A 96 -12.38 -11.70 -1.45
N LYS A 97 -11.15 -11.19 -1.43
CA LYS A 97 -10.54 -10.70 -0.21
C LYS A 97 -11.17 -9.39 0.28
N ILE A 98 -11.66 -8.56 -0.64
CA ILE A 98 -12.30 -7.28 -0.27
C ILE A 98 -13.45 -7.50 0.71
N ASP A 99 -14.20 -8.58 0.55
CA ASP A 99 -15.34 -8.88 1.44
C ASP A 99 -14.92 -9.11 2.89
N LYS A 100 -13.65 -9.38 3.13
CA LYS A 100 -13.10 -9.55 4.49
C LYS A 100 -12.63 -8.24 5.11
N PHE A 101 -12.63 -7.15 4.35
CA PHE A 101 -12.19 -5.84 4.84
C PHE A 101 -13.39 -5.02 5.28
N LYS A 102 -13.22 -4.22 6.32
CA LYS A 102 -14.23 -3.22 6.67
C LYS A 102 -14.02 -1.97 5.84
N LEU A 103 -15.09 -1.46 5.26
CA LEU A 103 -15.09 -0.20 4.54
C LEU A 103 -15.69 0.87 5.43
N LYS A 104 -14.91 1.91 5.73
CA LYS A 104 -15.36 3.01 6.58
C LYS A 104 -14.95 4.34 5.97
N LYS A 105 -15.75 5.36 6.20
CA LYS A 105 -15.35 6.73 5.92
C LYS A 105 -14.25 7.11 6.90
N GLY A 106 -13.13 7.60 6.38
CA GLY A 106 -12.06 8.16 7.13
C GLY A 106 -11.74 9.52 6.57
N GLY A 107 -10.90 10.26 7.24
CA GLY A 107 -10.52 11.55 6.73
C GLY A 107 -9.26 12.07 7.38
N ARG A 108 -8.60 12.99 6.68
CA ARG A 108 -7.49 13.75 7.22
C ARG A 108 -7.93 15.19 7.27
N PHE A 109 -7.82 15.77 8.45
CA PHE A 109 -8.23 17.16 8.67
C PHE A 109 -7.05 18.11 8.76
N ASP A 110 -5.85 17.56 8.73
CA ASP A 110 -4.59 18.28 8.88
C ASP A 110 -4.10 18.96 7.59
N ARG A 111 -4.86 18.77 6.48
CA ARG A 111 -4.51 19.35 5.16
C ARG A 111 -5.36 20.56 4.80
N GLY A 112 -5.97 21.19 5.78
CA GLY A 112 -6.76 22.41 5.57
C GLY A 112 -8.19 22.19 5.09
N ARG A 113 -8.57 20.96 4.75
CA ARG A 113 -9.96 20.59 4.42
C ARG A 113 -10.19 19.14 4.79
N PRO A 114 -11.42 18.77 5.16
CA PRO A 114 -11.73 17.37 5.42
C PRO A 114 -11.64 16.55 4.13
N GLU A 115 -10.97 15.41 4.20
CA GLU A 115 -10.97 14.42 3.12
C GLU A 115 -11.91 13.28 3.55
N LEU A 116 -13.15 13.34 3.12
CA LEU A 116 -14.17 12.36 3.50
C LEU A 116 -14.14 11.17 2.55
N ASN A 117 -12.98 10.53 2.45
CA ASN A 117 -12.79 9.37 1.60
C ASN A 117 -13.09 8.09 2.36
N GLN A 118 -13.44 7.05 1.61
CA GLN A 118 -13.60 5.72 2.17
C GLN A 118 -12.27 4.99 2.16
N TYR A 119 -12.05 4.19 3.20
CA TYR A 119 -10.86 3.36 3.38
C TYR A 119 -11.24 1.94 3.69
N TYR A 120 -10.52 0.99 3.10
CA TYR A 120 -10.58 -0.39 3.54
C TYR A 120 -9.65 -0.58 4.73
N TYR A 121 -10.16 -1.22 5.77
CA TYR A 121 -9.40 -1.58 6.96
C TYR A 121 -9.09 -3.07 6.85
N ILE A 122 -7.82 -3.37 6.67
CA ILE A 122 -7.33 -4.72 6.39
C ILE A 122 -6.86 -5.34 7.71
N PRO A 123 -7.49 -6.46 8.17
CA PRO A 123 -6.98 -7.15 9.34
C PRO A 123 -5.52 -7.56 9.14
N ILE A 124 -4.67 -7.28 10.12
CA ILE A 124 -3.23 -7.54 9.95
C ILE A 124 -2.92 -9.02 9.82
N GLU A 125 -3.75 -9.90 10.38
CA GLU A 125 -3.55 -11.35 10.24
C GLU A 125 -3.68 -11.85 8.80
N LEU A 126 -4.26 -11.04 7.89
CA LEU A 126 -4.32 -11.38 6.47
C LEU A 126 -3.04 -11.03 5.71
N LEU A 127 -2.13 -10.30 6.34
CA LEU A 127 -0.85 -9.94 5.72
C LEU A 127 0.15 -11.09 5.87
N THR A 128 0.98 -11.26 4.84
CA THR A 128 2.04 -12.27 4.83
C THR A 128 3.39 -11.59 5.01
N LYS A 129 4.17 -12.05 5.97
CA LYS A 129 5.53 -11.54 6.17
C LYS A 129 6.43 -11.96 5.02
N MET A 130 7.17 -11.01 4.50
CA MET A 130 8.08 -11.25 3.37
C MET A 130 9.49 -11.55 3.83
#